data_13e57b0004646de865623cfc20127545
#
_entry.id   13e57b0004646de865623cfc20127545
#
_cell.length_a   1.000
_cell.length_b   1.000
_cell.length_c   1.000
_cell.angle_alpha   90.00
_cell.angle_beta   90.00
_cell.angle_gamma   90.00
#
_symmetry.space_group_name_H-M   'P 1'
#
loop_
_entity.id
_entity.type
_entity.pdbx_description
1 polymer ?
#
loop_
_entity_poly.entity_id
_entity_poly.type
_entity_poly.pdbx_seq_one_letter_code
_entity_poly.pdbx_strand_id
1 'polypeptide(L)'
;MSSVNIIQIMGRLGADPEIKQVGSTSLVSARVATSESRPNPQGGWIEDTEWHTVKVWGETAKYFHRKCRKGTQVYIEGSLRSDMYQERKSWEIKCKSFKIVSDGIKAEYNDSSKLLPPEPTKANDPWADVLKPQNPWGG
;
A
#
# COMPACT_ATOMS: atom_id res chain seq x y z
N MET A 1 -3.52 29.95 7.37
CA MET A 1 -3.68 28.79 8.25
C MET A 1 -2.57 27.78 8.01
N SER A 2 -1.94 27.37 9.08
CA SER A 2 -0.85 26.40 9.00
C SER A 2 -1.39 25.00 9.24
N SER A 3 -1.08 24.08 8.34
CA SER A 3 -1.51 22.70 8.49
C SER A 3 -0.46 21.77 7.85
N VAL A 4 -0.48 20.52 8.27
CA VAL A 4 0.42 19.50 7.76
C VAL A 4 -0.42 18.28 7.38
N ASN A 5 -0.16 17.76 6.20
CA ASN A 5 -0.79 16.52 5.75
C ASN A 5 0.28 15.76 4.97
N ILE A 6 0.98 14.89 5.68
CA ILE A 6 2.08 14.12 5.11
C ILE A 6 1.89 12.67 5.49
N ILE A 7 2.05 11.79 4.50
CA ILE A 7 2.09 10.36 4.76
C ILE A 7 3.29 9.78 4.03
N GLN A 8 3.97 8.87 4.69
CA GLN A 8 5.14 8.19 4.15
C GLN A 8 4.94 6.70 4.33
N ILE A 9 5.07 5.96 3.25
CA ILE A 9 5.00 4.50 3.33
C ILE A 9 6.11 3.90 2.49
N MET A 10 6.52 2.71 2.87
CA MET A 10 7.41 1.90 2.06
C MET A 10 6.85 0.49 2.04
N GLY A 11 6.59 0.00 0.84
CA GLY A 11 5.99 -1.32 0.71
C GLY A 11 6.12 -1.83 -0.71
N ARG A 12 5.38 -2.90 -1.01
CA ARG A 12 5.47 -3.55 -2.32
C ARG A 12 4.16 -3.43 -3.06
N LEU A 13 4.29 -3.27 -4.38
CA LEU A 13 3.13 -3.23 -5.25
C LEU A 13 2.48 -4.62 -5.33
N GLY A 14 1.17 -4.65 -5.17
CA GLY A 14 0.43 -5.90 -5.23
C GLY A 14 0.04 -6.32 -6.63
N ALA A 15 0.17 -5.41 -7.60
CA ALA A 15 -0.14 -5.67 -8.99
C ALA A 15 0.61 -4.66 -9.84
N ASP A 16 0.67 -4.91 -11.14
CA ASP A 16 1.24 -3.92 -12.04
C ASP A 16 0.37 -2.66 -11.98
N PRO A 17 0.99 -1.48 -11.87
CA PRO A 17 0.21 -0.24 -11.82
C PRO A 17 -0.51 0.01 -13.13
N GLU A 18 -1.72 0.53 -13.01
CA GLU A 18 -2.53 0.85 -14.18
C GLU A 18 -2.46 2.35 -14.44
N ILE A 19 -2.31 2.70 -15.71
CA ILE A 19 -2.28 4.10 -16.11
C ILE A 19 -3.47 4.41 -16.99
N LYS A 20 -4.06 5.58 -16.79
CA LYS A 20 -5.13 6.04 -17.65
C LYS A 20 -4.99 7.54 -17.86
N GLN A 21 -5.64 8.01 -18.92
CA GLN A 21 -5.65 9.42 -19.23
C GLN A 21 -6.87 10.06 -18.59
N VAL A 22 -6.66 11.15 -17.87
CA VAL A 22 -7.74 11.92 -17.26
C VAL A 22 -7.59 13.36 -17.72
N GLY A 23 -8.45 13.76 -18.67
CA GLY A 23 -8.28 15.05 -19.31
C GLY A 23 -6.96 15.10 -20.06
N SER A 24 -6.14 16.08 -19.76
CA SER A 24 -4.84 16.24 -20.39
C SER A 24 -3.69 15.65 -19.58
N THR A 25 -3.99 14.95 -18.50
CA THR A 25 -2.95 14.42 -17.63
C THR A 25 -3.10 12.90 -17.46
N SER A 26 -2.02 12.29 -17.02
CA SER A 26 -2.00 10.85 -16.75
C SER A 26 -2.22 10.59 -15.28
N LEU A 27 -2.88 9.49 -14.97
CA LEU A 27 -3.12 9.04 -13.59
C LEU A 27 -2.76 7.57 -13.48
N VAL A 28 -1.92 7.26 -12.51
CA VAL A 28 -1.62 5.89 -12.15
C VAL A 28 -2.29 5.58 -10.83
N SER A 29 -2.96 4.44 -10.78
CA SER A 29 -3.53 3.90 -9.56
C SER A 29 -2.73 2.65 -9.19
N ALA A 30 -2.26 2.60 -7.97
CA ALA A 30 -1.43 1.49 -7.51
C ALA A 30 -1.87 1.07 -6.11
N ARG A 31 -1.69 -0.22 -5.81
CA ARG A 31 -1.95 -0.77 -4.49
C ARG A 31 -0.61 -1.16 -3.88
N VAL A 32 -0.32 -0.63 -2.72
CA VAL A 32 0.94 -0.86 -2.03
C VAL A 32 0.65 -1.49 -0.69
N ALA A 33 1.33 -2.59 -0.40
CA ALA A 33 1.18 -3.32 0.86
C ALA A 33 2.29 -2.96 1.82
N THR A 34 1.91 -2.63 3.05
CA THR A 34 2.85 -2.50 4.15
C THR A 34 2.51 -3.55 5.18
N SER A 35 3.53 -4.14 5.80
CA SER A 35 3.33 -5.22 6.75
C SER A 35 4.06 -4.94 8.04
N GLU A 36 3.42 -5.30 9.14
CA GLU A 36 4.01 -5.19 10.47
C GLU A 36 3.81 -6.52 11.19
N SER A 37 4.81 -6.91 11.97
CA SER A 37 4.72 -8.13 12.78
C SER A 37 4.40 -7.75 14.21
N ARG A 38 3.56 -8.54 14.85
CA ARG A 38 3.25 -8.38 16.25
C ARG A 38 3.19 -9.73 16.94
N PRO A 39 3.39 -9.76 18.25
CA PRO A 39 3.29 -11.03 18.99
C PRO A 39 1.88 -11.61 18.91
N ASN A 40 1.82 -12.91 18.79
CA ASN A 40 0.56 -13.64 18.85
C ASN A 40 0.39 -14.12 20.29
N PRO A 41 -0.73 -13.79 20.96
CA PRO A 41 -0.96 -14.27 22.32
C PRO A 41 -0.96 -15.78 22.45
N GLN A 42 -1.18 -16.49 21.36
CA GLN A 42 -1.18 -17.95 21.34
C GLN A 42 0.14 -18.54 20.91
N GLY A 43 1.20 -17.72 20.85
CA GLY A 43 2.53 -18.15 20.47
C GLY A 43 2.88 -17.75 19.06
N GLY A 44 4.15 -17.37 18.84
CA GLY A 44 4.62 -16.96 17.53
C GLY A 44 4.29 -15.52 17.21
N TRP A 45 4.22 -15.22 15.93
CA TRP A 45 4.04 -13.88 15.42
C TRP A 45 2.89 -13.83 14.43
N ILE A 46 2.22 -12.70 14.41
CA ILE A 46 1.18 -12.40 13.42
C ILE A 46 1.71 -11.29 12.54
N GLU A 47 1.52 -11.45 11.25
CA GLU A 47 1.87 -10.40 10.29
C GLU A 47 0.59 -9.71 9.84
N ASP A 48 0.52 -8.41 10.09
CA ASP A 48 -0.60 -7.58 9.68
C ASP A 48 -0.21 -6.82 8.43
N THR A 49 -1.03 -6.93 7.40
CA THR A 49 -0.79 -6.27 6.12
C THR A 49 -1.86 -5.23 5.88
N GLU A 50 -1.43 -4.03 5.56
CA GLU A 50 -2.32 -2.94 5.18
C GLU A 50 -2.13 -2.63 3.71
N TRP A 51 -3.23 -2.53 2.99
CA TRP A 51 -3.22 -2.21 1.57
C TRP A 51 -3.59 -0.75 1.36
N HIS A 52 -2.68 -0.01 0.73
CA HIS A 52 -2.87 1.42 0.49
C HIS A 52 -3.16 1.66 -0.97
N THR A 53 -4.12 2.54 -1.24
CA THR A 53 -4.38 3.00 -2.58
C THR A 53 -3.57 4.26 -2.82
N VAL A 54 -2.74 4.25 -3.85
CA VAL A 54 -1.85 5.36 -4.16
C VAL A 54 -2.20 5.88 -5.55
N LYS A 55 -2.37 7.19 -5.65
CA LYS A 55 -2.64 7.87 -6.92
C LYS A 55 -1.45 8.73 -7.29
N VAL A 56 -0.95 8.55 -8.49
CA VAL A 56 0.19 9.30 -9.01
C VAL A 56 -0.26 10.03 -10.26
N TRP A 57 0.03 11.32 -10.32
CA TRP A 57 -0.46 12.18 -11.39
C TRP A 57 0.67 12.71 -12.25
N GLY A 58 0.38 13.00 -13.51
CA GLY A 58 1.25 13.75 -14.41
C GLY A 58 2.43 12.96 -14.92
N GLU A 59 3.53 13.62 -15.11
CA GLU A 59 4.74 12.98 -15.61
C GLU A 59 5.30 11.96 -14.63
N THR A 60 5.12 12.21 -13.35
CA THR A 60 5.50 11.25 -12.33
C THR A 60 4.73 9.94 -12.51
N ALA A 61 3.47 10.03 -12.91
CA ALA A 61 2.66 8.85 -13.18
C ALA A 61 3.25 8.01 -14.32
N LYS A 62 3.68 8.68 -15.39
CA LYS A 62 4.27 7.99 -16.52
C LYS A 62 5.56 7.28 -16.13
N TYR A 63 6.38 7.93 -15.34
CA TYR A 63 7.61 7.34 -14.86
C TYR A 63 7.32 6.15 -13.94
N PHE A 64 6.37 6.30 -13.03
CA PHE A 64 5.96 5.25 -12.12
C PHE A 64 5.48 4.02 -12.88
N HIS A 65 4.61 4.23 -13.87
CA HIS A 65 4.08 3.15 -14.67
C HIS A 65 5.17 2.41 -15.44
N ARG A 66 6.12 3.16 -15.97
CA ARG A 66 7.19 2.58 -16.77
C ARG A 66 8.17 1.76 -15.92
N LYS A 67 8.44 2.21 -14.71
CA LYS A 67 9.50 1.63 -13.87
C LYS A 67 9.02 0.63 -12.84
N CYS A 68 7.75 0.63 -12.50
CA CYS A 68 7.24 -0.20 -11.42
C CYS A 68 6.39 -1.34 -11.94
N ARG A 69 6.41 -2.45 -11.22
CA ARG A 69 5.63 -3.63 -11.57
C ARG A 69 5.21 -4.32 -10.27
N LYS A 70 4.41 -5.36 -10.40
CA LYS A 70 4.03 -6.19 -9.26
C LYS A 70 5.28 -6.63 -8.50
N GLY A 71 5.28 -6.44 -7.20
CA GLY A 71 6.39 -6.83 -6.34
C GLY A 71 7.46 -5.76 -6.16
N THR A 72 7.47 -4.71 -6.95
CA THR A 72 8.43 -3.63 -6.77
C THR A 72 8.26 -3.00 -5.41
N GLN A 73 9.37 -2.84 -4.69
CA GLN A 73 9.35 -2.15 -3.40
C GLN A 73 9.57 -0.67 -3.63
N VAL A 74 8.65 0.13 -3.16
CA VAL A 74 8.68 1.57 -3.37
C VAL A 74 8.54 2.32 -2.05
N TYR A 75 9.18 3.48 -1.99
CA TYR A 75 8.95 4.46 -0.94
C TYR A 75 8.10 5.57 -1.52
N ILE A 76 7.02 5.90 -0.83
CA ILE A 76 6.07 6.90 -1.31
C ILE A 76 5.88 7.96 -0.25
N GLU A 77 5.94 9.20 -0.69
CA GLU A 77 5.64 10.35 0.16
C GLU A 77 4.55 11.16 -0.50
N GLY A 78 3.56 11.52 0.27
CA GLY A 78 2.46 12.29 -0.26
C GLY A 78 1.53 12.79 0.82
N SER A 79 0.29 12.96 0.46
CA SER A 79 -0.74 13.42 1.38
C SER A 79 -1.91 12.45 1.38
N LEU A 80 -2.60 12.40 2.50
CA LEU A 80 -3.79 11.58 2.64
C LEU A 80 -4.99 12.37 2.14
N ARG A 81 -5.76 11.76 1.24
CA ARG A 81 -6.92 12.37 0.65
C ARG A 81 -8.11 11.45 0.81
N SER A 82 -9.27 12.03 0.88
CA SER A 82 -10.50 11.25 0.89
C SER A 82 -11.32 11.57 -0.34
N ASP A 83 -12.10 10.61 -0.75
CA ASP A 83 -13.00 10.75 -1.88
C ASP A 83 -14.33 10.15 -1.52
N MET A 84 -15.41 10.73 -2.03
CA MET A 84 -16.76 10.24 -1.80
C MET A 84 -17.25 9.57 -3.08
N TYR A 85 -17.67 8.33 -2.95
CA TYR A 85 -18.27 7.61 -4.07
C TYR A 85 -19.48 6.83 -3.55
N GLN A 86 -20.64 7.09 -4.12
CA GLN A 86 -21.89 6.45 -3.71
C GLN A 86 -22.09 6.52 -2.19
N GLU A 87 -21.89 7.71 -1.64
CA GLU A 87 -22.07 7.99 -0.21
C GLU A 87 -21.06 7.26 0.68
N ARG A 88 -20.05 6.66 0.09
CA ARG A 88 -18.97 6.00 0.83
C ARG A 88 -17.72 6.85 0.74
N LYS A 89 -17.08 7.02 1.89
CA LYS A 89 -15.82 7.74 1.96
C LYS A 89 -14.68 6.74 1.86
N SER A 90 -13.79 6.96 0.93
CA SER A 90 -12.59 6.16 0.79
C SER A 90 -11.36 7.05 0.93
N TRP A 91 -10.26 6.45 1.37
CA TRP A 91 -9.02 7.17 1.59
C TRP A 91 -7.96 6.68 0.63
N GLU A 92 -7.19 7.62 0.12
CA GLU A 92 -6.12 7.32 -0.80
C GLU A 92 -4.95 8.24 -0.54
N ILE A 93 -3.79 7.85 -1.02
CA ILE A 93 -2.57 8.63 -0.90
C ILE A 93 -2.33 9.32 -2.23
N LYS A 94 -2.25 10.65 -2.20
CA LYS A 94 -1.84 11.41 -3.37
C LYS A 94 -0.32 11.50 -3.34
N CYS A 95 0.33 10.79 -4.25
CA CYS A 95 1.78 10.73 -4.29
C CYS A 95 2.38 12.06 -4.73
N LYS A 96 3.33 12.55 -3.99
CA LYS A 96 4.12 13.73 -4.37
C LYS A 96 5.47 13.31 -4.92
N SER A 97 6.07 12.30 -4.32
CA SER A 97 7.34 11.77 -4.79
C SER A 97 7.42 10.30 -4.43
N PHE A 98 8.24 9.58 -5.18
CA PHE A 98 8.47 8.17 -4.88
C PHE A 98 9.89 7.79 -5.24
N LYS A 99 10.35 6.71 -4.64
CA LYS A 99 11.64 6.11 -4.97
C LYS A 99 11.47 4.60 -5.05
N ILE A 100 12.15 4.00 -6.02
CA ILE A 100 12.19 2.56 -6.14
C ILE A 100 13.28 2.05 -5.23
N VAL A 101 12.92 1.20 -4.28
CA VAL A 101 13.86 0.63 -3.32
C VAL A 101 14.46 -0.66 -3.87
N SER A 102 13.63 -1.52 -4.44
CA SER A 102 14.08 -2.71 -5.15
C SER A 102 13.05 -3.09 -6.17
N ASP A 103 13.49 -3.66 -7.30
CA ASP A 103 12.53 -4.11 -8.28
C ASP A 103 12.00 -5.49 -7.90
N GLY A 104 10.89 -5.88 -8.50
CA GLY A 104 10.24 -7.13 -8.14
C GLY A 104 10.93 -8.38 -8.66
N ILE A 105 11.90 -8.23 -9.54
CA ILE A 105 12.51 -9.38 -10.18
C ILE A 105 13.30 -10.23 -9.20
N LYS A 106 14.04 -9.57 -8.31
CA LYS A 106 14.82 -10.29 -7.31
C LYS A 106 13.98 -11.02 -6.30
N ALA A 107 12.81 -10.49 -5.99
CA ALA A 107 11.90 -11.16 -5.07
C ALA A 107 11.41 -12.47 -5.65
N GLU A 108 11.13 -12.52 -6.94
CA GLU A 108 10.71 -13.75 -7.60
C GLU A 108 11.83 -14.79 -7.58
N TYR A 109 13.03 -14.32 -7.75
CA TYR A 109 14.17 -15.21 -7.79
C TYR A 109 14.39 -15.89 -6.45
N ASN A 110 14.24 -15.16 -5.37
CA ASN A 110 14.61 -15.68 -4.06
C ASN A 110 13.64 -16.72 -3.54
N ASP A 111 12.38 -16.40 -3.47
CA ASP A 111 11.42 -17.31 -2.87
C ASP A 111 10.03 -16.68 -2.97
N SER A 112 9.14 -17.38 -3.63
CA SER A 112 7.79 -16.87 -3.77
C SER A 112 7.08 -16.72 -2.43
N SER A 113 7.49 -17.48 -1.41
CA SER A 113 6.88 -17.35 -0.09
C SER A 113 7.19 -16.01 0.57
N LYS A 114 8.20 -15.30 0.08
CA LYS A 114 8.55 -13.98 0.57
C LYS A 114 7.89 -12.87 -0.21
N LEU A 115 7.10 -13.21 -1.20
CA LEU A 115 6.31 -12.23 -1.92
C LEU A 115 5.15 -11.77 -1.07
N LEU A 116 4.43 -10.79 -1.59
CA LEU A 116 3.33 -10.21 -0.86
C LEU A 116 2.31 -11.26 -0.44
N PRO A 117 1.77 -11.14 0.76
CA PRO A 117 0.62 -11.97 1.12
C PRO A 117 -0.57 -11.56 0.27
N PRO A 118 -1.56 -12.44 0.13
CA PRO A 118 -2.78 -12.07 -0.58
C PRO A 118 -3.49 -10.92 0.13
N GLU A 119 -4.25 -10.16 -0.60
CA GLU A 119 -5.06 -9.11 0.02
C GLU A 119 -6.01 -9.74 1.03
N PRO A 120 -6.20 -9.07 2.17
CA PRO A 120 -7.09 -9.61 3.18
C PRO A 120 -8.51 -9.75 2.66
N THR A 121 -9.14 -10.86 2.97
CA THR A 121 -10.56 -11.06 2.79
C THR A 121 -11.17 -11.19 4.17
N LYS A 122 -12.49 -11.29 4.23
CA LYS A 122 -13.12 -11.49 5.54
C LYS A 122 -12.64 -12.74 6.22
N ALA A 123 -12.33 -13.79 5.46
CA ALA A 123 -11.87 -15.03 6.04
C ALA A 123 -10.42 -14.96 6.50
N ASN A 124 -9.60 -14.14 5.83
CA ASN A 124 -8.18 -14.01 6.17
C ASN A 124 -7.84 -12.68 6.79
N ASP A 125 -8.83 -11.95 7.25
CA ASP A 125 -8.60 -10.64 7.80
C ASP A 125 -7.73 -10.75 9.06
N PRO A 126 -6.47 -10.25 9.03
CA PRO A 126 -5.62 -10.34 10.20
C PRO A 126 -6.15 -9.52 11.37
N TRP A 127 -7.02 -8.56 11.08
CA TRP A 127 -7.57 -7.70 12.13
C TRP A 127 -8.70 -8.37 12.91
N ALA A 128 -9.20 -9.50 12.40
CA ALA A 128 -10.22 -10.21 13.13
C ALA A 128 -9.74 -10.61 14.52
N ASP A 129 -8.46 -11.00 14.64
CA ASP A 129 -7.89 -11.37 15.92
C ASP A 129 -7.50 -10.15 16.75
N VAL A 130 -7.13 -9.08 16.07
CA VAL A 130 -6.75 -7.83 16.74
C VAL A 130 -7.91 -7.23 17.48
N LEU A 131 -9.11 -7.39 16.96
CA LEU A 131 -10.30 -6.81 17.56
C LEU A 131 -10.77 -7.55 18.81
N LYS A 132 -10.11 -8.65 19.17
CA LYS A 132 -10.45 -9.38 20.38
C LYS A 132 -9.87 -8.66 21.61
N PRO A 133 -10.42 -8.95 22.80
CA PRO A 133 -10.01 -8.22 24.00
C PRO A 133 -8.55 -8.30 24.37
N GLN A 134 -7.81 -9.26 23.84
CA GLN A 134 -6.40 -9.37 24.18
C GLN A 134 -5.52 -8.47 23.35
N ASN A 135 -6.00 -7.38 22.90
CA ASN A 135 -5.16 -6.43 22.15
C ASN A 135 -3.92 -6.13 22.97
N PRO A 136 -2.71 -6.48 22.48
CA PRO A 136 -1.47 -6.28 23.24
C PRO A 136 -1.11 -4.82 23.42
N TRP A 137 -1.80 -3.94 22.76
CA TRP A 137 -1.53 -2.51 22.90
C TRP A 137 -2.29 -1.89 24.04
N GLY A 138 -2.76 -2.73 24.92
CA GLY A 138 -3.38 -2.27 26.13
C GLY A 138 -4.79 -1.83 25.89
N GLY A 139 -5.18 -2.27 24.89
CA GLY A 139 -6.50 -1.89 24.60
C GLY A 139 -7.12 -1.38 25.78
#